data_a366fe115d2682ec162daaf49c567ece
#
_entry.id   a366fe115d2682ec162daaf49c567ece
#
_cell.length_a   1.000
_cell.length_b   1.000
_cell.length_c   1.000
_cell.angle_alpha   90.00
_cell.angle_beta   90.00
_cell.angle_gamma   90.00
#
_symmetry.space_group_name_H-M   'P 1'
#
loop_
_entity.id
_entity.type
_entity.pdbx_description
1 polymer ?
#
loop_
_entity_poly.entity_id
_entity_poly.type
_entity_poly.pdbx_seq_one_letter_code
_entity_poly.pdbx_strand_id
1 'polypeptide(L)'
;MKTRKAAQNSLNLGLNLIRNFTFSSALKLLLPFLALGAQALEPKIVMKPEPSLKNGLYFVADKPYSGTLKVLHYSVEDLYDVNFMGVVYPRAKPLPPTLIREIDVKDGTAVLQRDYFDGRDKPSNEYPIKNGMYDGVAKSYYADGGELKSQSEYKAGKREGFYKLYYQGGGKLKQQGAYKNDRREGVFTDYYESGEVS
;
A
#
# COMPACT_ATOMS: atom_id res chain seq x y z
N MET A 1 -10.56 7.48 8.82
CA MET A 1 -11.00 6.61 9.92
C MET A 1 -12.37 5.94 9.70
N LYS A 2 -13.29 6.49 8.93
CA LYS A 2 -14.62 5.89 8.64
C LYS A 2 -14.57 4.68 7.69
N THR A 3 -13.65 4.62 6.74
CA THR A 3 -13.55 3.54 5.75
C THR A 3 -13.01 2.21 6.32
N ARG A 4 -12.13 2.26 7.31
CA ARG A 4 -11.64 1.02 7.97
C ARG A 4 -12.70 0.36 8.86
N LYS A 5 -13.60 1.15 9.49
CA LYS A 5 -14.73 0.59 10.25
C LYS A 5 -15.77 -0.06 9.36
N ALA A 6 -15.98 0.43 8.15
CA ALA A 6 -16.95 -0.16 7.21
C ALA A 6 -16.46 -1.54 6.70
N ALA A 7 -15.17 -1.68 6.38
CA ALA A 7 -14.59 -2.95 5.97
C ALA A 7 -14.59 -3.99 7.11
N GLN A 8 -14.27 -3.56 8.35
CA GLN A 8 -14.31 -4.42 9.52
C GLN A 8 -15.75 -4.88 9.85
N ASN A 9 -16.74 -4.00 9.65
CA ASN A 9 -18.14 -4.35 9.87
C ASN A 9 -18.70 -5.28 8.79
N SER A 10 -18.28 -5.18 7.54
CA SER A 10 -18.69 -6.11 6.47
C SER A 10 -18.08 -7.51 6.68
N LEU A 11 -16.83 -7.60 7.15
CA LEU A 11 -16.24 -8.90 7.54
C LEU A 11 -16.95 -9.52 8.74
N ASN A 12 -17.31 -8.73 9.75
CA ASN A 12 -18.03 -9.23 10.93
C ASN A 12 -19.49 -9.61 10.64
N LEU A 13 -20.17 -8.93 9.69
CA LEU A 13 -21.50 -9.34 9.23
C LEU A 13 -21.43 -10.67 8.44
N GLY A 14 -20.43 -10.86 7.60
CA GLY A 14 -20.21 -12.11 6.88
C GLY A 14 -19.98 -13.30 7.84
N LEU A 15 -19.16 -13.10 8.87
CA LEU A 15 -18.87 -14.11 9.89
C LEU A 15 -20.08 -14.43 10.81
N ASN A 16 -20.94 -13.47 11.09
CA ASN A 16 -22.15 -13.69 11.89
C ASN A 16 -23.29 -14.37 11.10
N LEU A 17 -23.39 -14.13 9.79
CA LEU A 17 -24.33 -14.89 8.93
C LEU A 17 -23.98 -16.37 8.84
N ILE A 18 -22.69 -16.70 8.90
CA ILE A 18 -22.20 -18.09 8.84
C ILE A 18 -22.52 -18.87 10.13
N ARG A 19 -22.71 -18.19 11.26
CA ARG A 19 -22.97 -18.84 12.55
C ARG A 19 -24.41 -19.35 12.74
N ASN A 20 -25.37 -18.86 11.97
CA ASN A 20 -26.81 -19.14 12.19
C ASN A 20 -27.47 -20.07 11.16
N PHE A 21 -26.70 -20.66 10.24
CA PHE A 21 -27.21 -21.63 9.28
C PHE A 21 -26.73 -23.05 9.60
N THR A 22 -27.67 -23.97 9.74
CA THR A 22 -27.41 -25.42 9.76
C THR A 22 -27.04 -25.89 8.35
N PHE A 23 -25.75 -25.97 8.05
CA PHE A 23 -25.24 -26.26 6.73
C PHE A 23 -25.35 -27.72 6.34
N SER A 24 -25.88 -28.01 5.16
CA SER A 24 -25.76 -29.24 4.40
C SER A 24 -24.28 -29.62 4.20
N SER A 25 -24.00 -30.93 4.13
CA SER A 25 -22.65 -31.51 4.04
C SER A 25 -21.77 -30.93 2.92
N ALA A 26 -22.37 -30.42 1.84
CA ALA A 26 -21.66 -29.79 0.72
C ALA A 26 -21.02 -28.44 1.09
N LEU A 27 -21.56 -27.71 2.04
CA LEU A 27 -21.05 -26.38 2.44
C LEU A 27 -19.91 -26.50 3.45
N LYS A 28 -19.79 -27.63 4.18
CA LYS A 28 -18.64 -27.92 5.05
C LYS A 28 -17.32 -28.14 4.26
N LEU A 29 -17.42 -28.52 2.99
CA LEU A 29 -16.28 -28.64 2.09
C LEU A 29 -15.79 -27.27 1.56
N LEU A 30 -16.63 -26.24 1.53
CA LEU A 30 -16.30 -24.89 1.05
C LEU A 30 -15.64 -24.00 2.12
N LEU A 31 -15.86 -24.28 3.40
CA LEU A 31 -15.27 -23.50 4.52
C LEU A 31 -13.74 -23.42 4.51
N PRO A 32 -12.98 -24.51 4.23
CA PRO A 32 -11.53 -24.42 4.12
C PRO A 32 -11.06 -23.58 2.92
N PHE A 33 -11.83 -23.58 1.82
CA PHE A 33 -11.50 -22.77 0.63
C PHE A 33 -11.76 -21.28 0.84
N LEU A 34 -12.82 -20.91 1.56
CA LEU A 34 -13.07 -19.51 1.95
C LEU A 34 -12.01 -19.00 2.92
N ALA A 35 -11.55 -19.82 3.87
CA ALA A 35 -10.47 -19.47 4.77
C ALA A 35 -9.12 -19.37 4.04
N LEU A 36 -8.85 -20.24 3.06
CA LEU A 36 -7.66 -20.20 2.21
C LEU A 36 -7.69 -18.97 1.30
N GLY A 37 -8.86 -18.62 0.74
CA GLY A 37 -9.05 -17.41 -0.06
C GLY A 37 -8.80 -16.12 0.73
N ALA A 38 -9.28 -16.05 1.97
CA ALA A 38 -9.07 -14.90 2.84
C ALA A 38 -7.58 -14.72 3.19
N GLN A 39 -6.83 -15.80 3.42
CA GLN A 39 -5.38 -15.74 3.66
C GLN A 39 -4.58 -15.34 2.42
N ALA A 40 -5.08 -15.67 1.21
CA ALA A 40 -4.43 -15.32 -0.04
C ALA A 40 -4.58 -13.82 -0.41
N LEU A 41 -5.56 -13.13 0.19
CA LEU A 41 -5.82 -11.70 -0.06
C LEU A 41 -4.93 -10.77 0.76
N GLU A 42 -4.23 -11.28 1.78
CA GLU A 42 -3.31 -10.46 2.55
C GLU A 42 -2.04 -10.16 1.74
N PRO A 43 -1.57 -8.90 1.73
CA PRO A 43 -0.33 -8.55 1.07
C PRO A 43 0.84 -9.33 1.65
N LYS A 44 1.67 -9.92 0.79
CA LYS A 44 2.82 -10.74 1.19
C LYS A 44 4.13 -10.17 0.68
N ILE A 45 5.17 -10.29 1.50
CA ILE A 45 6.55 -10.20 1.03
C ILE A 45 6.88 -11.51 0.34
N VAL A 46 7.27 -11.45 -0.94
CA VAL A 46 7.62 -12.64 -1.72
C VAL A 46 9.12 -12.67 -1.97
N MET A 47 9.80 -13.48 -1.20
CA MET A 47 11.22 -13.85 -1.35
C MET A 47 11.43 -15.28 -0.92
N LYS A 48 12.45 -15.94 -1.48
CA LYS A 48 12.93 -17.23 -0.97
C LYS A 48 14.43 -17.16 -0.74
N PRO A 49 14.93 -17.43 0.49
CA PRO A 49 14.18 -17.71 1.72
C PRO A 49 13.37 -16.49 2.20
N GLU A 50 12.26 -16.74 2.91
CA GLU A 50 11.40 -15.66 3.44
C GLU A 50 12.16 -14.81 4.44
N PRO A 51 12.00 -13.46 4.37
CA PRO A 51 12.60 -12.57 5.35
C PRO A 51 11.89 -12.67 6.70
N SER A 52 12.63 -12.62 7.77
CA SER A 52 12.11 -12.49 9.13
C SER A 52 12.34 -11.08 9.65
N LEU A 53 11.38 -10.55 10.43
CA LEU A 53 11.53 -9.27 11.11
C LEU A 53 11.76 -9.53 12.60
N LYS A 54 12.93 -9.13 13.10
CA LYS A 54 13.34 -9.28 14.51
C LYS A 54 13.81 -7.92 15.02
N ASN A 55 13.16 -7.41 16.07
CA ASN A 55 13.50 -6.10 16.67
C ASN A 55 13.56 -4.92 15.65
N GLY A 56 12.66 -4.92 14.67
CA GLY A 56 12.61 -3.89 13.63
C GLY A 56 13.64 -4.03 12.52
N LEU A 57 14.44 -5.11 12.51
CA LEU A 57 15.42 -5.42 11.48
C LEU A 57 15.00 -6.62 10.63
N TYR A 58 15.27 -6.56 9.34
CA TYR A 58 15.03 -7.63 8.38
C TYR A 58 16.23 -8.58 8.29
N PHE A 59 15.96 -9.88 8.38
CA PHE A 59 16.94 -10.96 8.26
C PHE A 59 16.53 -11.93 7.17
N VAL A 60 17.50 -12.49 6.48
CA VAL A 60 17.34 -13.62 5.57
C VAL A 60 18.39 -14.68 5.95
N ALA A 61 17.96 -15.91 6.24
CA ALA A 61 18.83 -16.96 6.75
C ALA A 61 19.70 -16.50 7.95
N ASP A 62 19.05 -15.82 8.92
CA ASP A 62 19.65 -15.30 10.16
C ASP A 62 20.77 -14.25 9.97
N LYS A 63 20.94 -13.70 8.78
CA LYS A 63 21.84 -12.58 8.50
C LYS A 63 21.05 -11.30 8.23
N PRO A 64 21.55 -10.12 8.65
CA PRO A 64 20.95 -8.85 8.27
C PRO A 64 20.81 -8.76 6.74
N TYR A 65 19.62 -8.43 6.27
CA TYR A 65 19.34 -8.38 4.83
C TYR A 65 19.73 -7.02 4.24
N SER A 66 20.27 -7.05 3.02
CA SER A 66 20.42 -5.85 2.18
C SER A 66 19.91 -6.15 0.78
N GLY A 67 18.96 -5.34 0.31
CA GLY A 67 18.29 -5.52 -0.98
C GLY A 67 16.88 -4.95 -0.97
N THR A 68 16.08 -5.29 -1.97
CA THR A 68 14.70 -4.83 -2.10
C THR A 68 13.72 -5.97 -1.79
N LEU A 69 12.83 -5.73 -0.84
CA LEU A 69 11.69 -6.60 -0.52
C LEU A 69 10.49 -6.18 -1.38
N LYS A 70 9.84 -7.15 -2.02
CA LYS A 70 8.61 -6.93 -2.82
C LYS A 70 7.40 -7.44 -2.07
N VAL A 71 6.39 -6.57 -1.91
CA VAL A 71 5.09 -6.92 -1.33
C VAL A 71 4.09 -7.03 -2.46
N LEU A 72 3.54 -8.24 -2.62
CA LEU A 72 2.59 -8.57 -3.67
C LEU A 72 1.19 -8.78 -3.07
N HIS A 73 0.18 -8.48 -3.86
CA HIS A 73 -1.21 -8.66 -3.51
C HIS A 73 -1.93 -9.46 -4.59
N TYR A 74 -2.82 -10.37 -4.18
CA TYR A 74 -3.77 -11.03 -5.05
C TYR A 74 -5.16 -10.45 -4.79
N SER A 75 -5.87 -10.05 -5.82
CA SER A 75 -7.31 -9.79 -5.72
C SER A 75 -8.09 -11.12 -5.73
N VAL A 76 -9.37 -11.09 -5.32
CA VAL A 76 -10.25 -12.25 -5.45
C VAL A 76 -10.37 -12.67 -6.91
N GLU A 77 -10.45 -11.70 -7.81
CA GLU A 77 -10.57 -11.90 -9.25
C GLU A 77 -9.34 -12.55 -9.87
N ASP A 78 -8.16 -12.40 -9.26
CA ASP A 78 -6.93 -13.07 -9.70
C ASP A 78 -6.93 -14.57 -9.40
N LEU A 79 -7.63 -14.97 -8.34
CA LEU A 79 -7.61 -16.34 -7.83
C LEU A 79 -8.85 -17.15 -8.21
N TYR A 80 -9.98 -16.48 -8.44
CA TYR A 80 -11.29 -17.11 -8.60
C TYR A 80 -12.03 -16.57 -9.82
N ASP A 81 -12.81 -17.44 -10.42
CA ASP A 81 -13.81 -17.09 -11.43
C ASP A 81 -15.20 -17.10 -10.81
N VAL A 82 -16.08 -16.21 -11.30
CA VAL A 82 -17.48 -16.15 -10.91
C VAL A 82 -18.34 -16.44 -12.15
N ASN A 83 -19.17 -17.49 -12.09
CA ASN A 83 -20.10 -17.77 -13.18
C ASN A 83 -21.34 -16.86 -13.14
N PHE A 84 -22.19 -16.98 -14.17
CA PHE A 84 -23.41 -16.15 -14.31
C PHE A 84 -24.45 -16.36 -13.19
N MET A 85 -24.34 -17.45 -12.39
CA MET A 85 -25.17 -17.72 -11.23
C MET A 85 -24.54 -17.22 -9.91
N GLY A 86 -23.40 -16.52 -9.97
CA GLY A 86 -22.67 -16.04 -8.80
C GLY A 86 -21.89 -17.10 -8.04
N VAL A 87 -21.73 -18.29 -8.60
CA VAL A 87 -20.90 -19.35 -7.98
C VAL A 87 -19.43 -19.05 -8.22
N VAL A 88 -18.66 -19.02 -7.14
CA VAL A 88 -17.23 -18.75 -7.13
C VAL A 88 -16.45 -20.08 -7.11
N TYR A 89 -15.46 -20.21 -7.98
CA TYR A 89 -14.55 -21.38 -8.03
C TYR A 89 -13.12 -20.96 -8.36
N PRO A 90 -12.11 -21.70 -7.88
CA PRO A 90 -10.71 -21.39 -8.13
C PRO A 90 -10.39 -21.38 -9.62
N ARG A 91 -9.64 -20.38 -10.09
CA ARG A 91 -9.10 -20.37 -11.45
C ARG A 91 -8.17 -21.56 -11.68
N ALA A 92 -8.30 -22.20 -12.82
CA ALA A 92 -7.35 -23.24 -13.24
C ALA A 92 -5.92 -22.70 -13.36
N LYS A 93 -5.76 -21.43 -13.74
CA LYS A 93 -4.50 -20.70 -13.78
C LYS A 93 -4.71 -19.31 -13.17
N PRO A 94 -4.36 -19.11 -11.88
CA PRO A 94 -4.43 -17.79 -11.25
C PRO A 94 -3.63 -16.74 -12.02
N LEU A 95 -4.13 -15.50 -12.02
CA LEU A 95 -3.37 -14.37 -12.57
C LEU A 95 -2.16 -14.08 -11.66
N PRO A 96 -1.09 -13.48 -12.21
CA PRO A 96 0.05 -13.08 -11.40
C PRO A 96 -0.36 -12.03 -10.37
N PRO A 97 0.25 -12.04 -9.18
CA PRO A 97 -0.03 -11.03 -8.17
C PRO A 97 0.45 -9.65 -8.59
N THR A 98 -0.22 -8.63 -8.11
CA THR A 98 0.14 -7.23 -8.34
C THR A 98 1.18 -6.77 -7.33
N LEU A 99 2.24 -6.12 -7.80
CA LEU A 99 3.20 -5.43 -6.95
C LEU A 99 2.53 -4.18 -6.36
N ILE A 100 2.43 -4.11 -5.04
CA ILE A 100 1.84 -2.96 -4.34
C ILE A 100 2.86 -2.15 -3.56
N ARG A 101 4.00 -2.75 -3.19
CA ARG A 101 5.06 -2.09 -2.42
C ARG A 101 6.43 -2.71 -2.63
N GLU A 102 7.45 -1.85 -2.64
CA GLU A 102 8.84 -2.24 -2.45
C GLU A 102 9.42 -1.58 -1.20
N ILE A 103 10.32 -2.28 -0.51
CA ILE A 103 11.05 -1.76 0.65
C ILE A 103 12.53 -2.02 0.41
N ASP A 104 13.31 -0.97 0.24
CA ASP A 104 14.77 -1.09 0.20
C ASP A 104 15.30 -1.22 1.62
N VAL A 105 16.14 -2.22 1.82
CA VAL A 105 16.74 -2.57 3.11
C VAL A 105 18.26 -2.52 2.98
N LYS A 106 18.91 -1.90 3.94
CA LYS A 106 20.35 -1.88 4.08
C LYS A 106 20.74 -2.36 5.48
N ASP A 107 21.56 -3.40 5.54
CA ASP A 107 22.05 -4.00 6.79
C ASP A 107 20.90 -4.29 7.80
N GLY A 108 19.82 -4.88 7.28
CA GLY A 108 18.61 -5.17 8.04
C GLY A 108 17.67 -3.98 8.26
N THR A 109 18.08 -2.76 7.97
CA THR A 109 17.28 -1.55 8.22
C THR A 109 16.59 -1.10 6.95
N ALA A 110 15.26 -0.89 7.00
CA ALA A 110 14.53 -0.27 5.92
C ALA A 110 15.00 1.19 5.74
N VAL A 111 15.29 1.58 4.49
CA VAL A 111 15.78 2.93 4.15
C VAL A 111 14.87 3.68 3.19
N LEU A 112 14.07 2.97 2.37
CA LEU A 112 13.12 3.57 1.45
C LEU A 112 11.93 2.63 1.24
N GLN A 113 10.73 3.18 1.21
CA GLN A 113 9.50 2.51 0.79
C GLN A 113 8.99 3.15 -0.48
N ARG A 114 8.60 2.33 -1.46
CA ARG A 114 7.84 2.74 -2.64
C ARG A 114 6.52 2.02 -2.65
N ASP A 115 5.43 2.76 -2.76
CA ASP A 115 4.10 2.20 -3.02
C ASP A 115 3.77 2.35 -4.51
N TYR A 116 3.03 1.41 -5.07
CA TYR A 116 2.69 1.38 -6.49
C TYR A 116 1.19 1.57 -6.71
N PHE A 117 0.81 2.14 -7.85
CA PHE A 117 -0.55 2.06 -8.33
C PHE A 117 -0.82 0.63 -8.82
N ASP A 118 -2.05 0.16 -8.68
CA ASP A 118 -2.45 -1.16 -9.11
C ASP A 118 -2.13 -1.41 -10.60
N GLY A 119 -1.39 -2.50 -10.85
CA GLY A 119 -0.97 -2.91 -12.19
C GLY A 119 0.00 -1.97 -12.93
N ARG A 120 0.73 -1.08 -12.23
CA ARG A 120 1.65 -0.12 -12.84
C ARG A 120 3.09 -0.31 -12.37
N ASP A 121 4.04 -0.02 -13.27
CA ASP A 121 5.49 -0.15 -13.01
C ASP A 121 6.11 1.08 -12.30
N LYS A 122 5.38 2.21 -12.30
CA LYS A 122 5.85 3.45 -11.67
C LYS A 122 5.26 3.61 -10.27
N PRO A 123 6.05 4.06 -9.30
CA PRO A 123 5.56 4.26 -7.95
C PRO A 123 4.47 5.34 -7.89
N SER A 124 3.54 5.16 -6.96
CA SER A 124 2.57 6.18 -6.55
C SER A 124 3.14 7.10 -5.48
N ASN A 125 3.98 6.53 -4.60
CA ASN A 125 4.63 7.28 -3.52
C ASN A 125 6.02 6.71 -3.22
N GLU A 126 6.88 7.57 -2.69
CA GLU A 126 8.19 7.23 -2.13
C GLU A 126 8.34 7.86 -0.75
N TYR A 127 8.78 7.06 0.22
CA TYR A 127 8.98 7.49 1.60
C TYR A 127 10.37 7.07 2.09
N PRO A 128 11.31 8.01 2.27
CA PRO A 128 12.56 7.72 2.97
C PRO A 128 12.28 7.28 4.41
N ILE A 129 13.01 6.27 4.86
CA ILE A 129 12.86 5.68 6.21
C ILE A 129 14.17 5.83 6.97
N LYS A 130 14.05 6.25 8.23
CA LYS A 130 15.14 6.26 9.20
C LYS A 130 14.61 5.82 10.56
N ASN A 131 15.28 4.88 11.18
CA ASN A 131 14.87 4.31 12.49
C ASN A 131 13.41 3.81 12.50
N GLY A 132 12.95 3.19 11.39
CA GLY A 132 11.61 2.64 11.25
C GLY A 132 10.49 3.67 11.05
N MET A 133 10.81 4.95 10.90
CA MET A 133 9.86 6.04 10.67
C MET A 133 10.17 6.78 9.37
N TYR A 134 9.17 7.41 8.76
CA TYR A 134 9.40 8.31 7.63
C TYR A 134 10.25 9.50 8.07
N ASP A 135 11.37 9.72 7.38
CA ASP A 135 12.34 10.79 7.69
C ASP A 135 13.05 11.19 6.41
N GLY A 136 12.86 12.43 5.99
CA GLY A 136 13.33 12.97 4.72
C GLY A 136 12.19 13.43 3.81
N VAL A 137 12.48 13.63 2.52
CA VAL A 137 11.51 14.15 1.54
C VAL A 137 10.72 13.00 0.92
N ALA A 138 9.46 12.86 1.31
CA ALA A 138 8.50 11.99 0.67
C ALA A 138 8.00 12.63 -0.63
N LYS A 139 7.75 11.79 -1.64
CA LYS A 139 7.23 12.18 -2.95
C LYS A 139 5.97 11.41 -3.27
N SER A 140 5.03 12.05 -3.94
CA SER A 140 3.92 11.38 -4.59
C SER A 140 3.89 11.71 -6.08
N TYR A 141 3.29 10.83 -6.88
CA TYR A 141 3.29 10.92 -8.33
C TYR A 141 1.87 10.84 -8.89
N TYR A 142 1.65 11.43 -10.06
CA TYR A 142 0.42 11.27 -10.82
C TYR A 142 0.37 9.88 -11.48
N ALA A 143 -0.82 9.28 -11.50
CA ALA A 143 -1.00 7.94 -12.02
C ALA A 143 -0.70 7.83 -13.53
N ASP A 144 -1.05 8.83 -14.31
CA ASP A 144 -1.04 8.75 -15.78
C ASP A 144 0.34 8.88 -16.42
N GLY A 145 1.30 9.55 -15.78
CA GLY A 145 2.63 9.76 -16.36
C GLY A 145 3.79 9.42 -15.43
N GLY A 146 3.50 9.23 -14.15
CA GLY A 146 4.53 9.12 -13.11
C GLY A 146 5.24 10.46 -12.87
N GLU A 147 4.59 11.57 -13.24
CA GLU A 147 5.11 12.91 -12.95
C GLU A 147 4.97 13.24 -11.46
N LEU A 148 5.87 14.06 -10.95
CA LEU A 148 5.86 14.48 -9.57
C LEU A 148 4.59 15.29 -9.25
N LYS A 149 3.80 14.78 -8.31
CA LYS A 149 2.58 15.43 -7.83
C LYS A 149 2.82 16.26 -6.60
N SER A 150 3.56 15.73 -5.61
CA SER A 150 3.87 16.48 -4.41
C SER A 150 5.19 16.05 -3.77
N GLN A 151 5.73 16.96 -2.97
CA GLN A 151 6.84 16.71 -2.05
C GLN A 151 6.43 17.20 -0.66
N SER A 152 6.80 16.43 0.36
CA SER A 152 6.56 16.79 1.75
C SER A 152 7.73 16.31 2.60
N GLU A 153 8.26 17.18 3.43
CA GLU A 153 9.34 16.83 4.34
C GLU A 153 8.75 16.14 5.58
N TYR A 154 9.38 15.03 5.97
CA TYR A 154 9.04 14.25 7.16
C TYR A 154 10.22 14.20 8.11
N LYS A 155 9.91 14.22 9.41
CA LYS A 155 10.86 13.98 10.48
C LYS A 155 10.23 13.11 11.55
N ALA A 156 10.86 11.98 11.83
CA ALA A 156 10.37 11.03 12.83
C ALA A 156 8.87 10.65 12.66
N GLY A 157 8.45 10.41 11.40
CA GLY A 157 7.11 9.97 11.03
C GLY A 157 6.07 11.07 10.89
N LYS A 158 6.41 12.34 11.16
CA LYS A 158 5.49 13.49 11.05
C LYS A 158 5.92 14.43 9.92
N ARG A 159 4.96 15.09 9.27
CA ARG A 159 5.29 16.18 8.36
C ARG A 159 5.87 17.34 9.14
N GLU A 160 7.09 17.70 8.76
CA GLU A 160 7.89 18.74 9.43
C GLU A 160 8.76 19.43 8.38
N GLY A 161 8.47 20.68 8.05
CA GLY A 161 9.17 21.43 7.02
C GLY A 161 8.29 21.71 5.79
N PHE A 162 8.90 21.79 4.61
CA PHE A 162 8.22 22.23 3.40
C PHE A 162 7.21 21.21 2.86
N TYR A 163 6.20 21.77 2.18
CA TYR A 163 5.25 21.08 1.32
C TYR A 163 5.16 21.77 -0.03
N LYS A 164 5.16 20.99 -1.12
CA LYS A 164 4.95 21.47 -2.48
C LYS A 164 3.99 20.55 -3.22
N LEU A 165 3.03 21.13 -3.92
CA LEU A 165 2.11 20.44 -4.82
C LEU A 165 2.31 21.02 -6.22
N TYR A 166 2.29 20.16 -7.23
CA TYR A 166 2.51 20.53 -8.63
C TYR A 166 1.27 20.25 -9.46
N TYR A 167 1.08 20.97 -10.54
CA TYR A 167 0.11 20.66 -11.58
C TYR A 167 0.59 19.42 -12.36
N GLN A 168 -0.36 18.65 -12.88
CA GLN A 168 -0.08 17.58 -13.84
C GLN A 168 0.31 18.18 -15.19
N GLY A 169 1.25 17.55 -15.90
CA GLY A 169 1.59 17.97 -17.27
C GLY A 169 2.69 19.02 -17.38
N GLY A 170 3.48 19.30 -16.33
CA GLY A 170 4.55 20.28 -16.53
C GLY A 170 5.37 20.69 -15.33
N GLY A 171 5.15 20.06 -14.19
CA GLY A 171 5.93 20.34 -12.98
C GLY A 171 5.78 21.77 -12.45
N LYS A 172 4.76 22.51 -12.92
CA LYS A 172 4.47 23.86 -12.41
C LYS A 172 3.91 23.76 -10.99
N LEU A 173 4.38 24.64 -10.13
CA LEU A 173 3.94 24.70 -8.73
C LEU A 173 2.48 25.12 -8.66
N LYS A 174 1.67 24.34 -7.93
CA LYS A 174 0.25 24.61 -7.67
C LYS A 174 0.02 25.17 -6.27
N GLN A 175 0.75 24.65 -5.29
CA GLN A 175 0.65 25.11 -3.91
C GLN A 175 1.98 24.88 -3.20
N GLN A 176 2.34 25.77 -2.27
CA GLN A 176 3.44 25.54 -1.34
C GLN A 176 3.10 26.06 0.04
N GLY A 177 3.79 25.52 1.04
CA GLY A 177 3.64 25.91 2.44
C GLY A 177 4.56 25.09 3.32
N ALA A 178 4.33 25.15 4.61
CA ALA A 178 5.07 24.35 5.58
C ALA A 178 4.14 23.58 6.52
N TYR A 179 4.67 22.50 7.08
CA TYR A 179 4.04 21.73 8.14
C TYR A 179 4.93 21.68 9.37
N LYS A 180 4.30 21.65 10.54
CA LYS A 180 4.94 21.38 11.82
C LYS A 180 4.09 20.38 12.60
N ASN A 181 4.67 19.25 12.94
CA ASN A 181 3.96 18.16 13.64
C ASN A 181 2.62 17.79 12.96
N ASP A 182 2.61 17.58 11.64
CA ASP A 182 1.43 17.28 10.79
C ASP A 182 0.38 18.39 10.65
N ARG A 183 0.60 19.56 11.22
CA ARG A 183 -0.28 20.72 11.10
C ARG A 183 0.30 21.72 10.13
N ARG A 184 -0.55 22.43 9.38
CA ARG A 184 -0.11 23.55 8.55
C ARG A 184 0.51 24.63 9.43
N GLU A 185 1.67 25.14 9.01
CA GLU A 185 2.38 26.23 9.66
C GLU A 185 2.57 27.39 8.70
N GLY A 186 2.23 28.60 9.17
CA GLY A 186 2.40 29.79 8.36
C GLY A 186 1.48 29.87 7.16
N VAL A 187 1.93 30.59 6.13
CA VAL A 187 1.16 30.88 4.91
C VAL A 187 1.28 29.70 3.93
N PHE A 188 0.13 29.31 3.38
CA PHE A 188 0.03 28.45 2.19
C PHE A 188 -0.28 29.32 1.00
N THR A 189 0.54 29.24 -0.03
CA THR A 189 0.39 30.02 -1.27
C THR A 189 -0.07 29.10 -2.39
N ASP A 190 -1.17 29.48 -3.03
CA ASP A 190 -1.69 28.84 -4.23
C ASP A 190 -1.23 29.60 -5.48
N TYR A 191 -1.06 28.88 -6.58
CA TYR A 191 -0.60 29.43 -7.85
C TYR A 191 -1.51 28.94 -8.97
N TYR A 192 -1.76 29.79 -9.95
CA TYR A 192 -2.35 29.42 -11.24
C TYR A 192 -1.34 28.64 -12.09
N GLU A 193 -1.82 27.94 -13.13
CA GLU A 193 -0.92 27.31 -14.11
C GLU A 193 -0.04 28.31 -14.88
N SER A 194 -0.41 29.57 -14.92
CA SER A 194 0.43 30.67 -15.42
C SER A 194 1.68 30.89 -14.55
N GLY A 195 1.64 30.48 -13.26
CA GLY A 195 2.69 30.68 -12.26
C GLY A 195 2.46 31.91 -11.37
N GLU A 196 1.40 32.67 -11.62
CA GLU A 196 1.00 33.80 -10.78
C GLU A 196 0.34 33.31 -9.49
N VAL A 197 0.48 34.09 -8.43
CA VAL A 197 -0.19 33.81 -7.15
C VAL A 197 -1.71 33.96 -7.33
N SER A 198 -2.44 32.99 -6.85
CA SER A 198 -3.90 32.93 -6.92
C SER A 198 -4.54 33.76 -5.81
#